data_1dedeee01cb3c52c2302af0dbbd7aa37
#
_entry.id   1dedeee01cb3c52c2302af0dbbd7aa37
#
_cell.length_a   1.000
_cell.length_b   1.000
_cell.length_c   1.000
_cell.angle_alpha   90.00
_cell.angle_beta   90.00
_cell.angle_gamma   90.00
#
_symmetry.space_group_name_H-M   'P 1'
#
loop_
_entity.id
_entity.type
_entity.pdbx_description
1 polymer ?
#
loop_
_entity_poly.entity_id
_entity_poly.type
_entity_poly.pdbx_seq_one_letter_code
_entity_poly.pdbx_strand_id
1 'polypeptide(L)'
;MDVMFGAHFPKSYVNEYLQQDIPIRIIDYRNEWNLDDQQLPSPVSYFIYEPIALDSWPSIITVVMSTNSISRIGYSSSNPLYRVSYSMRTYVWVRTEQSEPTTVMRDRLTTVVRSALLDYPCLNAVDPHDYFKAEIDESTMQEQFSDLTLLKGDRVLAGAYLSYTLNMDETIGRRDRGVFDEKEIEYQQLSFLPD
;
A
#
# COMPACT_ATOMS: atom_id res chain seq x y z
N MET A 1 4.04 -21.03 3.71
CA MET A 1 3.86 -19.58 3.89
C MET A 1 4.85 -18.92 2.92
N ASP A 2 4.33 -18.39 1.82
CA ASP A 2 5.17 -17.70 0.84
C ASP A 2 5.69 -16.42 1.50
N VAL A 3 7.00 -16.34 1.67
CA VAL A 3 7.65 -15.14 2.24
C VAL A 3 7.49 -14.03 1.21
N MET A 4 6.51 -13.16 1.42
CA MET A 4 6.33 -11.97 0.60
C MET A 4 7.39 -10.95 1.00
N PHE A 5 8.15 -10.47 0.02
CA PHE A 5 9.13 -9.40 0.19
C PHE A 5 9.19 -8.54 -1.07
N GLY A 6 9.75 -7.34 -0.93
CA GLY A 6 9.84 -6.36 -1.99
C GLY A 6 8.57 -5.55 -2.20
N ALA A 7 8.55 -4.71 -3.24
CA ALA A 7 7.52 -3.68 -3.46
C ALA A 7 6.07 -4.20 -3.59
N HIS A 8 5.87 -5.48 -3.84
CA HIS A 8 4.52 -6.06 -3.90
C HIS A 8 3.90 -6.17 -2.51
N PHE A 9 4.69 -6.54 -1.52
CA PHE A 9 4.21 -6.81 -0.16
C PHE A 9 3.59 -5.56 0.52
N PRO A 10 4.29 -4.40 0.63
CA PRO A 10 3.74 -3.23 1.30
C PRO A 10 2.44 -2.72 0.68
N LYS A 11 2.33 -2.72 -0.66
CA LYS A 11 1.10 -2.25 -1.31
C LYS A 11 -0.07 -3.21 -1.12
N SER A 12 0.16 -4.53 -1.13
CA SER A 12 -0.89 -5.53 -0.83
C SER A 12 -1.35 -5.39 0.61
N TYR A 13 -0.42 -5.26 1.55
CA TYR A 13 -0.71 -5.14 2.97
C TYR A 13 -1.57 -3.91 3.29
N VAL A 14 -1.16 -2.72 2.81
CA VAL A 14 -1.95 -1.49 2.98
C VAL A 14 -3.31 -1.61 2.29
N ASN A 15 -3.35 -2.20 1.10
CA ASN A 15 -4.60 -2.35 0.36
C ASN A 15 -5.61 -3.27 1.08
N GLU A 16 -5.15 -4.39 1.63
CA GLU A 16 -5.97 -5.30 2.44
C GLU A 16 -6.50 -4.61 3.70
N TYR A 17 -5.64 -3.85 4.38
CA TYR A 17 -6.05 -3.04 5.53
C TYR A 17 -7.15 -2.05 5.15
N LEU A 18 -6.97 -1.27 4.07
CA LEU A 18 -7.97 -0.30 3.63
C LEU A 18 -9.28 -0.96 3.18
N GLN A 19 -9.23 -2.14 2.56
CA GLN A 19 -10.44 -2.89 2.19
C GLN A 19 -11.28 -3.29 3.40
N GLN A 20 -10.64 -3.57 4.53
CA GLN A 20 -11.33 -3.98 5.76
C GLN A 20 -11.83 -2.77 6.56
N ASP A 21 -11.02 -1.73 6.69
CA ASP A 21 -11.28 -0.62 7.59
C ASP A 21 -12.19 0.47 6.97
N ILE A 22 -11.99 0.83 5.70
CA ILE A 22 -12.73 1.92 5.05
C ILE A 22 -14.26 1.72 5.06
N PRO A 23 -14.82 0.54 4.77
CA PRO A 23 -16.26 0.36 4.81
C PRO A 23 -16.87 0.63 6.19
N ILE A 24 -16.15 0.28 7.26
CA ILE A 24 -16.58 0.52 8.64
C ILE A 24 -16.57 2.02 8.92
N ARG A 25 -15.45 2.71 8.61
CA ARG A 25 -15.33 4.16 8.80
C ARG A 25 -16.32 4.97 8.01
N ILE A 26 -16.67 4.55 6.81
CA ILE A 26 -17.70 5.23 6.01
C ILE A 26 -19.04 5.21 6.73
N ILE A 27 -19.41 4.11 7.37
CA ILE A 27 -20.65 4.04 8.17
C ILE A 27 -20.57 5.01 9.33
N ASP A 28 -19.47 5.06 10.05
CA ASP A 28 -19.27 5.96 11.17
C ASP A 28 -19.33 7.44 10.75
N TYR A 29 -18.63 7.82 9.68
CA TYR A 29 -18.65 9.18 9.15
C TYR A 29 -20.00 9.58 8.57
N ARG A 30 -20.73 8.66 7.92
CA ARG A 30 -22.11 8.94 7.48
C ARG A 30 -23.01 9.28 8.66
N ASN A 31 -22.90 8.53 9.75
CA ASN A 31 -23.66 8.76 10.96
C ASN A 31 -23.26 10.10 11.63
N GLU A 32 -21.96 10.35 11.77
CA GLU A 32 -21.45 11.56 12.42
C GLU A 32 -21.78 12.83 11.64
N TRP A 33 -21.63 12.79 10.31
CA TRP A 33 -21.85 13.96 9.45
C TRP A 33 -23.26 14.04 8.86
N ASN A 34 -24.14 13.11 9.21
CA ASN A 34 -25.50 12.99 8.69
C ASN A 34 -25.54 12.96 7.14
N LEU A 35 -24.73 12.09 6.56
CA LEU A 35 -24.60 11.88 5.12
C LEU A 35 -25.32 10.61 4.67
N ASP A 36 -25.81 10.63 3.44
CA ASP A 36 -26.31 9.43 2.77
C ASP A 36 -25.21 8.70 1.97
N ASP A 37 -25.57 7.56 1.39
CA ASP A 37 -24.67 6.72 0.59
C ASP A 37 -24.30 7.33 -0.78
N GLN A 38 -25.06 8.31 -1.26
CA GLN A 38 -24.73 9.06 -2.47
C GLN A 38 -23.71 10.16 -2.18
N GLN A 39 -23.75 10.74 -0.99
CA GLN A 39 -22.85 11.81 -0.56
C GLN A 39 -21.49 11.32 -0.09
N LEU A 40 -21.42 10.10 0.41
CA LEU A 40 -20.17 9.42 0.78
C LEU A 40 -20.26 7.92 0.43
N PRO A 41 -20.11 7.54 -0.84
CA PRO A 41 -20.22 6.13 -1.26
C PRO A 41 -19.03 5.31 -0.79
N SER A 42 -19.29 4.03 -0.55
CA SER A 42 -18.21 3.08 -0.32
C SER A 42 -17.41 2.84 -1.61
N PRO A 43 -16.08 2.72 -1.54
CA PRO A 43 -15.27 2.33 -2.70
C PRO A 43 -15.72 0.99 -3.27
N VAL A 44 -15.82 0.94 -4.58
CA VAL A 44 -16.23 -0.27 -5.30
C VAL A 44 -15.03 -1.16 -5.64
N SER A 45 -13.86 -0.56 -5.77
CA SER A 45 -12.64 -1.28 -6.15
C SER A 45 -11.40 -0.74 -5.46
N TYR A 46 -10.50 -1.68 -5.19
CA TYR A 46 -9.21 -1.46 -4.56
C TYR A 46 -8.13 -2.13 -5.40
N PHE A 47 -7.15 -1.36 -5.87
CA PHE A 47 -6.08 -1.85 -6.73
C PHE A 47 -4.71 -1.66 -6.09
N ILE A 48 -3.80 -2.59 -6.37
CA ILE A 48 -2.38 -2.52 -6.00
C ILE A 48 -1.48 -2.21 -7.21
N TYR A 49 -2.07 -1.78 -8.31
CA TYR A 49 -1.41 -1.39 -9.55
C TYR A 49 -2.22 -0.28 -10.21
N GLU A 50 -1.61 0.49 -11.07
CA GLU A 50 -2.31 1.48 -11.87
C GLU A 50 -3.05 0.77 -13.01
N PRO A 51 -4.40 0.68 -12.96
CA PRO A 51 -5.15 0.03 -14.02
C PRO A 51 -5.13 0.89 -15.29
N ILE A 52 -5.10 0.24 -16.47
CA ILE A 52 -5.13 0.91 -17.77
C ILE A 52 -6.45 1.70 -17.96
N ALA A 53 -7.55 1.16 -17.40
CA ALA A 53 -8.84 1.82 -17.38
C ALA A 53 -9.51 1.59 -16.02
N LEU A 54 -10.17 2.63 -15.50
CA LEU A 54 -11.02 2.54 -14.32
C LEU A 54 -12.47 2.42 -14.78
N ASP A 55 -13.08 1.29 -14.52
CA ASP A 55 -14.47 1.00 -14.90
C ASP A 55 -15.44 1.04 -13.73
N SER A 56 -14.92 1.06 -12.50
CA SER A 56 -15.68 1.08 -11.26
C SER A 56 -15.30 2.28 -10.38
N TRP A 57 -16.30 2.89 -9.73
CA TRP A 57 -16.17 4.15 -8.99
C TRP A 57 -17.00 4.13 -7.70
N PRO A 58 -16.54 4.68 -6.58
CA PRO A 58 -15.18 5.19 -6.34
C PRO A 58 -14.12 4.08 -6.31
N SER A 59 -12.87 4.45 -6.59
CA SER A 59 -11.73 3.51 -6.60
C SER A 59 -10.59 4.00 -5.73
N ILE A 60 -9.92 3.07 -5.06
CA ILE A 60 -8.71 3.30 -4.29
C ILE A 60 -7.57 2.52 -4.94
N ILE A 61 -6.42 3.16 -5.12
CA ILE A 61 -5.24 2.55 -5.74
C ILE A 61 -4.04 2.79 -4.85
N THR A 62 -3.42 1.73 -4.36
CA THR A 62 -2.22 1.82 -3.52
C THR A 62 -1.00 1.31 -4.28
N VAL A 63 0.04 2.14 -4.38
CA VAL A 63 1.28 1.82 -5.08
C VAL A 63 2.52 2.17 -4.26
N VAL A 64 3.60 1.47 -4.51
CA VAL A 64 4.95 1.80 -4.03
C VAL A 64 5.63 2.67 -5.08
N MET A 65 6.10 3.84 -4.68
CA MET A 65 6.83 4.76 -5.55
C MET A 65 8.33 4.48 -5.57
N SER A 66 8.90 4.19 -4.40
CA SER A 66 10.33 3.88 -4.23
C SER A 66 10.59 3.16 -2.91
N THR A 67 11.74 2.48 -2.85
CA THR A 67 12.36 2.05 -1.60
C THR A 67 13.37 3.12 -1.17
N ASN A 68 13.15 3.73 0.00
CA ASN A 68 13.98 4.83 0.48
C ASN A 68 15.21 4.34 1.24
N SER A 69 15.04 3.31 2.07
CA SER A 69 16.15 2.72 2.83
C SER A 69 15.89 1.25 3.15
N ILE A 70 16.99 0.50 3.30
CA ILE A 70 16.98 -0.88 3.77
C ILE A 70 18.05 -0.98 4.85
N SER A 71 17.67 -1.34 6.06
CA SER A 71 18.58 -1.52 7.18
C SER A 71 18.37 -2.87 7.85
N ARG A 72 19.45 -3.58 8.12
CA ARG A 72 19.39 -4.83 8.86
C ARG A 72 19.21 -4.54 10.34
N ILE A 73 18.16 -5.10 10.95
CA ILE A 73 17.82 -4.88 12.37
C ILE A 73 18.04 -6.12 13.22
N GLY A 74 18.28 -7.28 12.62
CA GLY A 74 18.48 -8.50 13.38
C GLY A 74 18.29 -9.77 12.57
N TYR A 75 17.79 -10.80 13.24
CA TYR A 75 17.43 -12.09 12.67
C TYR A 75 16.09 -12.55 13.24
N SER A 76 15.27 -13.16 12.40
CA SER A 76 14.08 -13.89 12.80
C SER A 76 14.21 -15.34 12.36
N SER A 77 14.19 -16.28 13.31
CA SER A 77 14.29 -17.72 13.05
C SER A 77 15.42 -18.10 12.09
N SER A 78 16.63 -17.55 12.32
CA SER A 78 17.85 -17.71 11.50
C SER A 78 17.86 -16.93 10.17
N ASN A 79 16.80 -16.27 9.80
CA ASN A 79 16.75 -15.41 8.61
C ASN A 79 17.08 -13.95 8.97
N PRO A 80 17.81 -13.21 8.13
CA PRO A 80 18.06 -11.81 8.36
C PRO A 80 16.75 -11.02 8.34
N LEU A 81 16.56 -10.19 9.36
CA LEU A 81 15.44 -9.27 9.49
C LEU A 81 15.88 -7.86 9.08
N TYR A 82 15.15 -7.26 8.18
CA TYR A 82 15.42 -5.92 7.66
C TYR A 82 14.25 -5.01 7.95
N ARG A 83 14.55 -3.77 8.31
CA ARG A 83 13.59 -2.66 8.24
C ARG A 83 13.75 -1.98 6.89
N VAL A 84 12.65 -1.93 6.16
CA VAL A 84 12.58 -1.33 4.83
C VAL A 84 11.61 -0.15 4.88
N SER A 85 12.05 0.99 4.38
CA SER A 85 11.26 2.21 4.29
C SER A 85 10.80 2.40 2.84
N TYR A 86 9.49 2.44 2.63
CA TYR A 86 8.86 2.59 1.33
C TYR A 86 8.20 3.95 1.20
N SER A 87 8.41 4.65 0.08
CA SER A 87 7.57 5.75 -0.33
C SER A 87 6.31 5.19 -0.97
N MET A 88 5.18 5.48 -0.36
CA MET A 88 3.86 4.97 -0.75
C MET A 88 3.00 6.08 -1.33
N ARG A 89 2.05 5.70 -2.17
CA ARG A 89 1.00 6.60 -2.61
C ARG A 89 -0.33 5.85 -2.70
N THR A 90 -1.36 6.44 -2.11
CA THR A 90 -2.74 5.95 -2.19
C THR A 90 -3.59 6.99 -2.91
N TYR A 91 -4.09 6.63 -4.09
CA TYR A 91 -4.98 7.47 -4.88
C TYR A 91 -6.43 7.19 -4.52
N VAL A 92 -7.22 8.25 -4.52
CA VAL A 92 -8.68 8.22 -4.39
C VAL A 92 -9.26 8.82 -5.66
N TRP A 93 -10.05 8.05 -6.38
CA TRP A 93 -10.70 8.47 -7.60
C TRP A 93 -12.22 8.37 -7.48
N VAL A 94 -12.90 9.43 -7.89
CA VAL A 94 -14.36 9.56 -7.84
C VAL A 94 -14.89 10.04 -9.19
N ARG A 95 -16.07 9.59 -9.55
CA ARG A 95 -16.72 9.96 -10.80
C ARG A 95 -18.23 10.14 -10.59
N THR A 96 -18.76 11.30 -10.98
CA THR A 96 -20.20 11.58 -11.01
C THR A 96 -20.59 12.35 -12.28
N GLU A 97 -21.81 12.84 -12.34
CA GLU A 97 -22.30 13.62 -13.49
C GLU A 97 -22.02 15.12 -13.34
N GLN A 98 -21.72 15.60 -12.14
CA GLN A 98 -21.57 17.02 -11.83
C GLN A 98 -20.26 17.32 -11.11
N SER A 99 -19.68 18.48 -11.37
CA SER A 99 -18.35 18.87 -10.87
C SER A 99 -18.33 19.05 -9.35
N GLU A 100 -19.26 19.86 -8.81
CA GLU A 100 -19.26 20.18 -7.38
C GLU A 100 -19.48 18.93 -6.50
N PRO A 101 -20.50 18.08 -6.71
CA PRO A 101 -20.67 16.84 -5.96
C PRO A 101 -19.47 15.91 -6.06
N THR A 102 -18.82 15.82 -7.24
CA THR A 102 -17.63 14.97 -7.44
C THR A 102 -16.48 15.44 -6.57
N THR A 103 -16.23 16.73 -6.52
CA THR A 103 -15.14 17.32 -5.72
C THR A 103 -15.39 17.10 -4.22
N VAL A 104 -16.60 17.39 -3.74
CA VAL A 104 -16.96 17.19 -2.33
C VAL A 104 -16.86 15.71 -1.92
N MET A 105 -17.33 14.81 -2.77
CA MET A 105 -17.23 13.36 -2.54
C MET A 105 -15.78 12.89 -2.49
N ARG A 106 -14.93 13.38 -3.40
CA ARG A 106 -13.48 13.12 -3.38
C ARG A 106 -12.87 13.56 -2.05
N ASP A 107 -13.14 14.78 -1.60
CA ASP A 107 -12.54 15.34 -0.39
C ASP A 107 -12.98 14.57 0.86
N ARG A 108 -14.26 14.19 0.94
CA ARG A 108 -14.78 13.35 2.02
C ARG A 108 -14.11 11.97 2.04
N LEU A 109 -14.07 11.31 0.88
CA LEU A 109 -13.48 9.97 0.79
C LEU A 109 -11.97 10.01 1.07
N THR A 110 -11.26 11.06 0.63
CA THR A 110 -9.84 11.26 0.96
C THR A 110 -9.64 11.41 2.46
N THR A 111 -10.54 12.15 3.14
CA THR A 111 -10.52 12.29 4.61
C THR A 111 -10.71 10.94 5.30
N VAL A 112 -11.65 10.10 4.81
CA VAL A 112 -11.84 8.74 5.36
C VAL A 112 -10.56 7.90 5.19
N VAL A 113 -9.96 7.90 3.99
CA VAL A 113 -8.72 7.16 3.72
C VAL A 113 -7.56 7.67 4.59
N ARG A 114 -7.42 9.00 4.73
CA ARG A 114 -6.43 9.58 5.63
C ARG A 114 -6.63 9.13 7.07
N SER A 115 -7.85 9.19 7.58
CA SER A 115 -8.13 8.77 8.95
C SER A 115 -7.86 7.27 9.15
N ALA A 116 -8.15 6.43 8.17
CA ALA A 116 -7.82 5.02 8.21
C ALA A 116 -6.30 4.79 8.36
N LEU A 117 -5.49 5.54 7.62
CA LEU A 117 -4.04 5.42 7.65
C LEU A 117 -3.39 6.01 8.91
N LEU A 118 -4.00 7.05 9.52
CA LEU A 118 -3.42 7.77 10.67
C LEU A 118 -3.96 7.33 12.03
N ASP A 119 -5.18 6.83 12.09
CA ASP A 119 -5.79 6.42 13.35
C ASP A 119 -5.09 5.21 14.00
N TYR A 120 -4.56 4.34 13.16
CA TYR A 120 -3.75 3.21 13.59
C TYR A 120 -2.49 3.09 12.73
N PRO A 121 -1.47 3.94 12.97
CA PRO A 121 -0.26 3.96 12.13
C PRO A 121 0.49 2.62 12.13
N CYS A 122 0.30 1.79 13.17
CA CYS A 122 0.76 0.40 13.18
C CYS A 122 -0.31 -0.48 12.52
N LEU A 123 -0.20 -0.76 11.25
CA LEU A 123 -1.16 -1.55 10.47
C LEU A 123 -1.23 -3.04 10.85
N ASN A 124 -0.70 -3.42 12.01
CA ASN A 124 -0.62 -4.81 12.50
C ASN A 124 -1.98 -5.41 12.91
N ALA A 125 -3.06 -4.65 12.84
CA ALA A 125 -4.39 -5.13 13.25
C ALA A 125 -4.95 -6.26 12.37
N VAL A 126 -4.36 -6.50 11.21
CA VAL A 126 -4.83 -7.50 10.24
C VAL A 126 -4.40 -8.92 10.63
N ASP A 127 -3.25 -9.10 11.27
CA ASP A 127 -2.81 -10.40 11.82
C ASP A 127 -2.03 -10.21 13.13
N PRO A 128 -2.65 -10.48 14.31
CA PRO A 128 -1.99 -10.37 15.61
C PRO A 128 -0.84 -11.38 15.82
N HIS A 129 -0.68 -12.34 14.92
CA HIS A 129 0.41 -13.31 14.95
C HIS A 129 1.57 -12.95 14.02
N ASP A 130 1.42 -11.86 13.26
CA ASP A 130 2.46 -11.44 12.33
C ASP A 130 3.57 -10.70 13.08
N TYR A 131 4.78 -11.23 12.98
CA TYR A 131 5.99 -10.60 13.52
C TYR A 131 6.41 -9.36 12.69
N PHE A 132 5.65 -9.02 11.65
CA PHE A 132 5.93 -7.90 10.77
C PHE A 132 5.37 -6.62 11.38
N LYS A 133 6.26 -5.71 11.70
CA LYS A 133 5.87 -4.37 12.07
C LYS A 133 5.71 -3.56 10.79
N ALA A 134 4.50 -3.07 10.53
CA ALA A 134 4.21 -2.10 9.50
C ALA A 134 3.75 -0.80 10.16
N GLU A 135 4.45 0.29 9.92
CA GLU A 135 4.21 1.56 10.59
C GLU A 135 4.29 2.72 9.60
N ILE A 136 3.25 3.52 9.55
CA ILE A 136 3.24 4.75 8.77
C ILE A 136 3.96 5.84 9.56
N ASP A 137 4.89 6.52 8.90
CA ASP A 137 5.48 7.76 9.43
C ASP A 137 4.53 8.91 9.15
N GLU A 138 3.73 9.27 10.14
CA GLU A 138 2.71 10.32 10.07
C GLU A 138 3.31 11.67 9.65
N SER A 139 4.55 11.96 10.03
CA SER A 139 5.23 13.22 9.71
C SER A 139 5.48 13.41 8.22
N THR A 140 5.43 12.32 7.44
CA THR A 140 5.64 12.32 5.99
C THR A 140 4.35 12.40 5.19
N MET A 141 3.18 12.34 5.87
CA MET A 141 1.88 12.34 5.20
C MET A 141 1.61 13.68 4.50
N GLN A 142 1.31 13.60 3.23
CA GLN A 142 0.92 14.74 2.41
C GLN A 142 -0.28 14.40 1.55
N GLU A 143 -1.19 15.35 1.40
CA GLU A 143 -2.34 15.25 0.52
C GLU A 143 -2.18 16.15 -0.68
N GLN A 144 -2.57 15.66 -1.84
CA GLN A 144 -2.67 16.45 -3.05
C GLN A 144 -4.01 16.19 -3.74
N PHE A 145 -4.68 17.24 -4.10
CA PHE A 145 -5.96 17.23 -4.79
C PHE A 145 -5.75 17.68 -6.23
N SER A 146 -6.47 17.09 -7.19
CA SER A 146 -6.44 17.59 -8.55
C SER A 146 -7.21 18.92 -8.62
N ASP A 147 -6.55 19.96 -9.11
CA ASP A 147 -7.17 21.27 -9.31
C ASP A 147 -8.17 21.29 -10.47
N LEU A 148 -8.08 20.27 -11.35
CA LEU A 148 -8.92 20.14 -12.53
C LEU A 148 -9.78 18.90 -12.42
N THR A 149 -11.08 19.09 -12.46
CA THR A 149 -12.04 18.04 -12.75
C THR A 149 -11.93 17.70 -14.23
N LEU A 150 -11.51 16.48 -14.53
CA LEU A 150 -11.41 16.01 -15.91
C LEU A 150 -12.79 15.56 -16.40
N LEU A 151 -13.23 16.11 -17.52
CA LEU A 151 -14.38 15.60 -18.24
C LEU A 151 -13.97 14.36 -19.03
N LYS A 152 -14.66 13.24 -18.78
CA LYS A 152 -14.52 12.01 -19.58
C LYS A 152 -15.90 11.59 -20.08
N GLY A 153 -16.23 12.01 -21.30
CA GLY A 153 -17.60 11.94 -21.82
C GLY A 153 -18.52 12.90 -21.05
N ASP A 154 -19.70 12.43 -20.69
CA ASP A 154 -20.69 13.21 -19.95
C ASP A 154 -20.47 13.17 -18.41
N ARG A 155 -19.32 12.69 -17.96
CA ARG A 155 -19.03 12.51 -16.52
C ARG A 155 -17.79 13.25 -16.10
N VAL A 156 -17.82 13.70 -14.85
CA VAL A 156 -16.75 14.43 -14.19
C VAL A 156 -15.92 13.48 -13.34
N LEU A 157 -14.62 13.52 -13.51
CA LEU A 157 -13.64 12.74 -12.75
C LEU A 157 -12.85 13.67 -11.85
N ALA A 158 -12.77 13.35 -10.56
CA ALA A 158 -11.91 14.02 -9.60
C ALA A 158 -11.02 13.01 -8.86
N GLY A 159 -9.78 13.38 -8.68
CA GLY A 159 -8.78 12.56 -7.99
C GLY A 159 -8.08 13.32 -6.87
N ALA A 160 -7.62 12.56 -5.90
CA ALA A 160 -6.67 13.00 -4.89
C ALA A 160 -5.69 11.87 -4.62
N TYR A 161 -4.55 12.18 -4.00
CA TYR A 161 -3.69 11.15 -3.47
C TYR A 161 -3.06 11.57 -2.14
N LEU A 162 -2.78 10.55 -1.33
CA LEU A 162 -1.98 10.64 -0.12
C LEU A 162 -0.62 10.03 -0.41
N SER A 163 0.46 10.77 -0.14
CA SER A 163 1.82 10.25 -0.16
C SER A 163 2.33 10.14 1.26
N TYR A 164 3.01 9.05 1.59
CA TYR A 164 3.51 8.77 2.93
C TYR A 164 4.65 7.77 2.89
N THR A 165 5.38 7.68 3.99
CA THR A 165 6.40 6.65 4.19
C THR A 165 5.82 5.52 5.04
N LEU A 166 5.98 4.29 4.57
CA LEU A 166 5.67 3.07 5.28
C LEU A 166 6.96 2.36 5.67
N ASN A 167 7.17 2.12 6.96
CA ASN A 167 8.28 1.32 7.47
C ASN A 167 7.77 -0.10 7.73
N MET A 168 8.44 -1.09 7.13
CA MET A 168 8.09 -2.51 7.32
C MET A 168 9.31 -3.32 7.73
N ASP A 169 9.07 -4.28 8.63
CA ASP A 169 10.07 -5.26 9.00
C ASP A 169 9.88 -6.50 8.12
N GLU A 170 10.89 -6.81 7.28
CA GLU A 170 10.85 -7.89 6.30
C GLU A 170 11.90 -8.95 6.59
N THR A 171 11.52 -10.22 6.47
CA THR A 171 12.44 -11.33 6.54
C THR A 171 12.77 -11.81 5.14
N ILE A 172 14.00 -11.65 4.72
CA ILE A 172 14.47 -12.22 3.46
C ILE A 172 14.90 -13.66 3.75
N GLY A 173 14.04 -14.62 3.36
CA GLY A 173 14.38 -16.03 3.45
C GLY A 173 15.67 -16.31 2.70
N ARG A 174 16.68 -16.88 3.37
CA ARG A 174 17.75 -17.52 2.65
C ARG A 174 17.08 -18.62 1.80
N ARG A 175 17.20 -18.56 0.48
CA ARG A 175 17.20 -19.80 -0.26
C ARG A 175 18.23 -20.67 0.44
N ASP A 176 17.85 -21.89 0.83
CA ASP A 176 18.83 -22.94 1.04
C ASP A 176 19.67 -22.96 -0.23
N ARG A 177 20.77 -22.21 -0.21
CA ARG A 177 21.85 -22.50 -1.11
C ARG A 177 22.24 -23.88 -0.66
N GLY A 178 21.74 -24.89 -1.38
CA GLY A 178 22.09 -26.26 -1.12
C GLY A 178 23.56 -26.23 -0.76
N VAL A 179 23.92 -26.82 0.37
CA VAL A 179 25.29 -26.89 0.84
C VAL A 179 26.09 -27.21 -0.43
N PHE A 180 26.81 -26.19 -0.96
CA PHE A 180 27.76 -26.48 -2.03
C PHE A 180 28.67 -27.50 -1.39
N ASP A 181 28.53 -28.74 -1.81
CA ASP A 181 29.35 -29.82 -1.27
C ASP A 181 30.79 -29.35 -1.44
N GLU A 182 31.55 -29.28 -0.36
CA GLU A 182 32.94 -28.80 -0.41
C GLU A 182 33.72 -29.47 -1.56
N LYS A 183 33.29 -30.65 -1.98
CA LYS A 183 33.75 -31.37 -3.15
C LYS A 183 33.50 -30.66 -4.50
N GLU A 184 32.40 -29.94 -4.68
CA GLU A 184 32.16 -29.20 -5.92
C GLU A 184 33.04 -27.97 -6.06
N ILE A 185 33.45 -27.37 -4.93
CA ILE A 185 34.38 -26.24 -4.93
C ILE A 185 35.78 -26.71 -5.31
N GLU A 186 36.22 -27.90 -4.88
CA GLU A 186 37.49 -28.50 -5.28
C GLU A 186 37.55 -28.81 -6.78
N TYR A 187 36.45 -29.31 -7.37
CA TYR A 187 36.42 -29.60 -8.81
C TYR A 187 36.44 -28.32 -9.67
N GLN A 188 35.89 -27.24 -9.24
CA GLN A 188 35.94 -25.96 -9.98
C GLN A 188 37.31 -25.29 -9.87
N GLN A 189 38.03 -25.46 -8.77
CA GLN A 189 39.42 -24.94 -8.64
C GLN A 189 40.43 -25.72 -9.46
N LEU A 190 40.22 -27.02 -9.65
CA LEU A 190 41.11 -27.86 -10.46
C LEU A 190 40.96 -27.64 -11.97
N SER A 191 39.82 -27.11 -12.44
CA SER A 191 39.59 -26.85 -13.87
C SER A 191 40.22 -25.53 -14.37
N PHE A 192 40.85 -24.74 -13.49
CA PHE A 192 41.52 -23.48 -13.83
C PHE A 192 43.08 -23.54 -13.76
N LEU A 193 43.66 -24.72 -13.59
CA LEU A 193 45.12 -24.85 -13.72
C LEU A 193 45.44 -25.01 -15.21
N PRO A 194 46.23 -24.10 -15.82
CA PRO A 194 46.70 -24.25 -17.18
C PRO A 194 47.74 -25.41 -17.26
N ASP A 195 47.67 -26.22 -18.30
CA ASP A 195 48.66 -27.24 -18.67
C ASP A 195 50.06 -26.64 -18.88
#